data_b462f2c3cddd927a7f81412f9794eaff
#
_entry.id   b462f2c3cddd927a7f81412f9794eaff
#
_cell.length_a   1.000
_cell.length_b   1.000
_cell.length_c   1.000
_cell.angle_alpha   90.00
_cell.angle_beta   90.00
_cell.angle_gamma   90.00
#
_symmetry.space_group_name_H-M   'P 1'
#
loop_
_entity.id
_entity.type
_entity.pdbx_description
1 polymer ?
#
loop_
_entity_poly.entity_id
_entity_poly.type
_entity_poly.pdbx_seq_one_letter_code
_entity_poly.pdbx_strand_id
1 'polypeptide(L)'
;MNIELDNVSKNFKNQTVLENVNLKLESGKIYGLVGRNGSGKSVLLKIMTGLMEPSDGIIKYGGIPLKKGQYAKDVGIVLDCIGFMPEYTAKENLLLLAKINKKTGEERINEILKQVGLEPDSKKVYRKFSLGMKQKLAIAQAFMEEPKVLLLDEPMNALDEQSVQDMRIMFREYVNKKPAIMVITCLLYTSPSPRDTR
;
A
#
# COMPACT_ATOMS: atom_id res chain seq x y z
N MET A 1 -10.68 8.02 13.19
CA MET A 1 -10.69 6.56 12.96
C MET A 1 -9.41 5.99 13.54
N ASN A 2 -9.43 4.77 14.07
CA ASN A 2 -8.25 4.04 14.52
C ASN A 2 -8.30 2.61 13.97
N ILE A 3 -7.14 1.97 13.89
CA ILE A 3 -7.00 0.53 13.63
C ILE A 3 -6.27 -0.05 14.84
N GLU A 4 -6.82 -1.13 15.40
CA GLU A 4 -6.23 -1.82 16.54
C GLU A 4 -6.00 -3.29 16.17
N LEU A 5 -4.81 -3.78 16.48
CA LEU A 5 -4.43 -5.18 16.40
C LEU A 5 -4.22 -5.66 17.84
N ASP A 6 -4.98 -6.66 18.25
CA ASP A 6 -4.91 -7.25 19.60
C ASP A 6 -4.40 -8.68 19.48
N ASN A 7 -3.18 -8.94 19.95
CA ASN A 7 -2.52 -10.26 19.99
C ASN A 7 -2.51 -11.01 18.67
N VAL A 8 -2.37 -10.28 17.56
CA VAL A 8 -2.43 -10.86 16.21
C VAL A 8 -1.22 -11.74 15.95
N SER A 9 -1.47 -13.01 15.65
CA SER A 9 -0.45 -14.00 15.32
C SER A 9 -0.76 -14.67 13.97
N LYS A 10 0.29 -15.10 13.27
CA LYS A 10 0.17 -15.86 12.02
C LYS A 10 1.17 -16.97 11.94
N ASN A 11 0.64 -18.17 11.81
CA ASN A 11 1.41 -19.40 11.63
C ASN A 11 1.15 -20.00 10.24
N PHE A 12 2.19 -20.46 9.57
CA PHE A 12 2.12 -21.26 8.35
C PHE A 12 2.75 -22.62 8.62
N LYS A 13 1.91 -23.68 8.66
CA LYS A 13 2.37 -25.03 9.02
C LYS A 13 3.20 -25.01 10.32
N ASN A 14 4.52 -25.13 10.20
CA ASN A 14 5.45 -25.21 11.34
C ASN A 14 6.24 -23.92 11.58
N GLN A 15 5.89 -22.82 10.91
CA GLN A 15 6.60 -21.54 11.03
C GLN A 15 5.68 -20.45 11.54
N THR A 16 6.05 -19.83 12.65
CA THR A 16 5.43 -18.60 13.14
C THR A 16 6.04 -17.41 12.38
N VAL A 17 5.20 -16.63 11.70
CA VAL A 17 5.62 -15.45 10.93
C VAL A 17 5.30 -14.16 11.67
N LEU A 18 4.17 -14.13 12.39
CA LEU A 18 3.80 -13.03 13.27
C LEU A 18 3.44 -13.63 14.63
N GLU A 19 3.90 -13.01 15.72
CA GLU A 19 3.68 -13.47 17.08
C GLU A 19 3.21 -12.31 17.96
N ASN A 20 2.00 -12.44 18.52
CA ASN A 20 1.41 -11.49 19.48
C ASN A 20 1.55 -10.01 19.12
N VAL A 21 1.29 -9.66 17.85
CA VAL A 21 1.42 -8.29 17.39
C VAL A 21 0.30 -7.44 17.97
N ASN A 22 0.70 -6.40 18.72
CA ASN A 22 -0.20 -5.41 19.31
C ASN A 22 0.16 -4.05 18.75
N LEU A 23 -0.79 -3.42 18.05
CA LEU A 23 -0.60 -2.10 17.40
C LEU A 23 -1.87 -1.27 17.56
N LYS A 24 -1.68 0.04 17.72
CA LYS A 24 -2.73 1.04 17.64
C LYS A 24 -2.32 2.12 16.64
N LEU A 25 -3.07 2.24 15.56
CA LEU A 25 -2.84 3.19 14.49
C LEU A 25 -3.96 4.23 14.48
N GLU A 26 -3.61 5.50 14.47
CA GLU A 26 -4.54 6.62 14.55
C GLU A 26 -4.53 7.40 13.22
N SER A 27 -5.69 7.96 12.85
CA SER A 27 -5.79 8.79 11.65
C SER A 27 -4.95 10.07 11.74
N GLY A 28 -4.55 10.59 10.58
CA GLY A 28 -3.67 11.75 10.48
C GLY A 28 -2.18 11.41 10.66
N LYS A 29 -1.80 10.13 10.59
CA LYS A 29 -0.42 9.68 10.80
C LYS A 29 0.07 8.73 9.71
N ILE A 30 1.38 8.79 9.46
CA ILE A 30 2.11 7.85 8.60
C ILE A 30 2.96 6.96 9.50
N TYR A 31 2.79 5.65 9.37
CA TYR A 31 3.52 4.63 10.12
C TYR A 31 4.47 3.86 9.21
N GLY A 32 5.71 3.71 9.63
CA GLY A 32 6.70 2.90 8.93
C GLY A 32 6.84 1.51 9.57
N LEU A 33 6.59 0.45 8.81
CA LEU A 33 6.93 -0.92 9.19
C LEU A 33 8.30 -1.26 8.62
N VAL A 34 9.30 -1.29 9.50
CA VAL A 34 10.70 -1.51 9.12
C VAL A 34 11.13 -2.91 9.51
N GLY A 35 11.75 -3.64 8.58
CA GLY A 35 12.20 -5.00 8.85
C GLY A 35 12.90 -5.64 7.65
N ARG A 36 13.62 -6.73 7.90
CA ARG A 36 14.30 -7.53 6.86
C ARG A 36 13.29 -8.20 5.92
N ASN A 37 13.75 -8.69 4.76
CA ASN A 37 12.92 -9.55 3.91
C ASN A 37 12.50 -10.80 4.71
N GLY A 38 11.23 -11.22 4.51
CA GLY A 38 10.67 -12.36 5.23
C GLY A 38 10.26 -12.10 6.68
N SER A 39 10.35 -10.86 7.21
CA SER A 39 9.95 -10.53 8.60
C SER A 39 8.42 -10.41 8.80
N GLY A 40 7.62 -10.75 7.81
CA GLY A 40 6.16 -10.76 7.93
C GLY A 40 5.45 -9.43 7.60
N LYS A 41 6.15 -8.39 7.13
CA LYS A 41 5.53 -7.08 6.79
C LYS A 41 4.35 -7.21 5.83
N SER A 42 4.55 -7.84 4.68
CA SER A 42 3.49 -8.08 3.68
C SER A 42 2.36 -8.97 4.22
N VAL A 43 2.70 -9.93 5.09
CA VAL A 43 1.71 -10.79 5.77
C VAL A 43 0.84 -9.94 6.68
N LEU A 44 1.45 -9.04 7.47
CA LEU A 44 0.72 -8.13 8.36
C LEU A 44 -0.22 -7.21 7.56
N LEU A 45 0.25 -6.61 6.46
CA LEU A 45 -0.60 -5.79 5.59
C LEU A 45 -1.78 -6.60 5.02
N LYS A 46 -1.54 -7.83 4.54
CA LYS A 46 -2.61 -8.72 4.04
C LYS A 46 -3.63 -9.07 5.12
N ILE A 47 -3.19 -9.26 6.36
CA ILE A 47 -4.09 -9.50 7.49
C ILE A 47 -4.90 -8.23 7.81
N MET A 48 -4.27 -7.07 7.81
CA MET A 48 -4.97 -5.79 8.03
C MET A 48 -6.03 -5.51 6.96
N THR A 49 -5.85 -5.95 5.72
CA THR A 49 -6.87 -5.79 4.67
C THR A 49 -8.01 -6.82 4.74
N GLY A 50 -7.82 -7.91 5.48
CA GLY A 50 -8.70 -9.08 5.43
C GLY A 50 -8.46 -10.01 4.25
N LEU A 51 -7.42 -9.76 3.42
CA LEU A 51 -6.98 -10.68 2.36
C LEU A 51 -6.37 -11.97 2.92
N MET A 52 -5.96 -11.94 4.18
CA MET A 52 -5.45 -13.09 4.91
C MET A 52 -6.00 -13.07 6.33
N GLU A 53 -6.47 -14.22 6.81
CA GLU A 53 -6.92 -14.36 8.19
C GLU A 53 -5.72 -14.53 9.14
N PRO A 54 -5.72 -13.92 10.32
CA PRO A 54 -4.78 -14.24 11.37
C PRO A 54 -5.02 -15.67 11.88
N SER A 55 -4.01 -16.31 12.47
CA SER A 55 -4.16 -17.59 13.16
C SER A 55 -4.75 -17.39 14.55
N ASP A 56 -4.45 -16.25 15.18
CA ASP A 56 -5.00 -15.83 16.47
C ASP A 56 -5.02 -14.30 16.56
N GLY A 57 -5.79 -13.77 17.50
CA GLY A 57 -5.95 -12.33 17.69
C GLY A 57 -7.06 -11.70 16.85
N ILE A 58 -7.23 -10.40 17.00
CA ILE A 58 -8.35 -9.65 16.42
C ILE A 58 -7.84 -8.33 15.85
N ILE A 59 -8.42 -7.92 14.70
CA ILE A 59 -8.23 -6.58 14.14
C ILE A 59 -9.53 -5.81 14.24
N LYS A 60 -9.44 -4.55 14.67
CA LYS A 60 -10.59 -3.65 14.80
C LYS A 60 -10.38 -2.38 13.99
N TYR A 61 -11.42 -1.93 13.31
CA TYR A 61 -11.50 -0.66 12.61
C TYR A 61 -12.52 0.23 13.30
N GLY A 62 -12.07 1.31 13.95
CA GLY A 62 -12.95 2.18 14.74
C GLY A 62 -13.67 1.42 15.87
N GLY A 63 -13.00 0.46 16.51
CA GLY A 63 -13.56 -0.40 17.56
C GLY A 63 -14.38 -1.59 17.05
N ILE A 64 -14.68 -1.67 15.75
CA ILE A 64 -15.47 -2.77 15.14
C ILE A 64 -14.52 -3.86 14.64
N PRO A 65 -14.67 -5.12 15.13
CA PRO A 65 -13.85 -6.24 14.66
C PRO A 65 -14.05 -6.53 13.16
N LEU A 66 -12.96 -6.75 12.44
CA LEU A 66 -12.99 -7.29 11.09
C LEU A 66 -13.31 -8.79 11.18
N LYS A 67 -14.50 -9.17 10.70
CA LYS A 67 -14.96 -10.56 10.78
C LYS A 67 -14.27 -11.42 9.71
N LYS A 68 -14.20 -12.71 10.00
CA LYS A 68 -13.72 -13.72 9.04
C LYS A 68 -14.45 -13.63 7.70
N GLY A 69 -13.70 -13.65 6.59
CA GLY A 69 -14.23 -13.51 5.24
C GLY A 69 -14.68 -12.10 4.86
N GLN A 70 -14.44 -11.11 5.71
CA GLN A 70 -14.69 -9.70 5.40
C GLN A 70 -13.39 -8.99 5.02
N TYR A 71 -13.51 -8.07 4.06
CA TYR A 71 -12.44 -7.14 3.70
C TYR A 71 -12.64 -5.79 4.40
N ALA A 72 -11.54 -5.18 4.78
CA ALA A 72 -11.54 -3.82 5.29
C ALA A 72 -12.08 -2.86 4.21
N LYS A 73 -12.98 -1.95 4.62
CA LYS A 73 -13.58 -0.99 3.71
C LYS A 73 -12.77 0.30 3.67
N ASP A 74 -12.85 1.00 2.54
CA ASP A 74 -12.22 2.31 2.35
C ASP A 74 -10.68 2.25 2.51
N VAL A 75 -10.07 1.21 1.92
CA VAL A 75 -8.64 0.90 1.96
C VAL A 75 -8.05 0.94 0.57
N GLY A 76 -7.01 1.74 0.38
CA GLY A 76 -6.12 1.70 -0.78
C GLY A 76 -4.92 0.82 -0.47
N ILE A 77 -4.54 -0.07 -1.38
CA ILE A 77 -3.46 -1.02 -1.17
C ILE A 77 -2.46 -1.02 -2.33
N VAL A 78 -1.18 -1.14 -1.99
CA VAL A 78 -0.10 -1.53 -2.90
C VAL A 78 0.52 -2.78 -2.31
N LEU A 79 0.42 -3.90 -3.02
CA LEU A 79 1.02 -5.20 -2.67
C LEU A 79 1.83 -5.72 -3.88
N ASP A 80 2.70 -6.71 -3.67
CA ASP A 80 3.68 -7.21 -4.65
C ASP A 80 3.13 -7.65 -6.01
N CYS A 81 1.84 -7.90 -6.15
CA CYS A 81 1.25 -8.46 -7.37
C CYS A 81 0.00 -7.68 -7.78
N ILE A 82 0.16 -6.45 -8.27
CA ILE A 82 -0.95 -5.73 -8.88
C ILE A 82 -0.97 -6.07 -10.36
N GLY A 83 -1.98 -6.86 -10.78
CA GLY A 83 -2.20 -7.21 -12.18
C GLY A 83 -3.05 -6.14 -12.88
N PHE A 84 -2.42 -5.35 -13.75
CA PHE A 84 -3.13 -4.46 -14.68
C PHE A 84 -3.29 -5.12 -16.05
N MET A 85 -4.24 -4.67 -16.85
CA MET A 85 -4.43 -5.15 -18.20
C MET A 85 -3.24 -4.75 -19.09
N PRO A 86 -2.50 -5.72 -19.67
CA PRO A 86 -1.26 -5.43 -20.39
C PRO A 86 -1.43 -4.54 -21.60
N GLU A 87 -2.58 -4.64 -22.28
CA GLU A 87 -2.88 -3.92 -23.52
C GLU A 87 -3.49 -2.54 -23.29
N TYR A 88 -3.77 -2.17 -22.04
CA TYR A 88 -4.38 -0.90 -21.69
C TYR A 88 -3.32 0.11 -21.26
N THR A 89 -3.60 1.38 -21.50
CA THR A 89 -2.82 2.51 -20.96
C THR A 89 -3.00 2.63 -19.46
N ALA A 90 -2.25 3.54 -18.80
CA ALA A 90 -2.44 3.84 -17.37
C ALA A 90 -3.88 4.28 -17.07
N LYS A 91 -4.37 5.25 -17.85
CA LYS A 91 -5.71 5.81 -17.70
C LYS A 91 -6.82 4.77 -17.90
N GLU A 92 -6.74 3.96 -18.97
CA GLU A 92 -7.72 2.92 -19.24
C GLU A 92 -7.77 1.86 -18.12
N ASN A 93 -6.62 1.48 -17.56
CA ASN A 93 -6.57 0.57 -16.42
C ASN A 93 -7.29 1.16 -15.18
N LEU A 94 -7.03 2.41 -14.84
CA LEU A 94 -7.69 3.05 -13.70
C LEU A 94 -9.18 3.28 -13.95
N LEU A 95 -9.59 3.66 -15.16
CA LEU A 95 -11.00 3.78 -15.54
C LEU A 95 -11.75 2.45 -15.43
N LEU A 96 -11.10 1.34 -15.79
CA LEU A 96 -11.70 0.00 -15.63
C LEU A 96 -11.97 -0.32 -14.16
N LEU A 97 -11.02 -0.05 -13.28
CA LEU A 97 -11.17 -0.26 -11.84
C LEU A 97 -12.21 0.68 -11.22
N ALA A 98 -12.24 1.95 -11.64
CA ALA A 98 -13.19 2.94 -11.15
C ALA A 98 -14.65 2.55 -11.44
N LYS A 99 -14.92 1.78 -12.51
CA LYS A 99 -16.27 1.27 -12.84
C LYS A 99 -16.81 0.29 -11.80
N ILE A 100 -15.94 -0.37 -11.03
CA ILE A 100 -16.34 -1.35 -10.01
C ILE A 100 -17.06 -0.65 -8.85
N ASN A 101 -16.43 0.37 -8.28
CA ASN A 101 -16.94 1.07 -7.09
C ASN A 101 -17.74 2.34 -7.42
N LYS A 102 -17.57 2.88 -8.64
CA LYS A 102 -18.22 4.12 -9.13
C LYS A 102 -17.99 5.34 -8.22
N LYS A 103 -16.86 5.35 -7.49
CA LYS A 103 -16.50 6.44 -6.58
C LYS A 103 -15.63 7.52 -7.24
N THR A 104 -14.99 7.18 -8.35
CA THR A 104 -13.96 8.01 -8.97
C THR A 104 -14.29 8.24 -10.45
N GLY A 105 -14.24 9.51 -10.86
CA GLY A 105 -14.41 9.93 -12.26
C GLY A 105 -13.08 10.10 -13.00
N GLU A 106 -13.18 10.37 -14.30
CA GLU A 106 -12.02 10.53 -15.19
C GLU A 106 -11.13 11.72 -14.78
N GLU A 107 -11.73 12.80 -14.31
CA GLU A 107 -11.01 14.00 -13.86
C GLU A 107 -10.03 13.64 -12.71
N ARG A 108 -10.52 12.95 -11.69
CA ARG A 108 -9.70 12.50 -10.57
C ARG A 108 -8.61 11.51 -11.00
N ILE A 109 -8.90 10.64 -11.98
CA ILE A 109 -7.90 9.73 -12.54
C ILE A 109 -6.79 10.51 -13.25
N ASN A 110 -7.12 11.54 -14.02
CA ASN A 110 -6.13 12.40 -14.67
C ASN A 110 -5.26 13.13 -13.63
N GLU A 111 -5.86 13.62 -12.55
CA GLU A 111 -5.13 14.27 -11.46
C GLU A 111 -4.13 13.33 -10.79
N ILE A 112 -4.59 12.15 -10.38
CA ILE A 112 -3.72 11.21 -9.66
C ILE A 112 -2.58 10.69 -10.54
N LEU A 113 -2.82 10.46 -11.84
CA LEU A 113 -1.78 10.09 -12.78
C LEU A 113 -0.69 11.17 -12.86
N LYS A 114 -1.08 12.44 -12.96
CA LYS A 114 -0.13 13.56 -12.92
C LYS A 114 0.64 13.62 -11.61
N GLN A 115 -0.05 13.43 -10.47
CA GLN A 115 0.57 13.45 -9.15
C GLN A 115 1.65 12.37 -8.98
N VAL A 116 1.45 11.18 -9.57
CA VAL A 116 2.48 10.12 -9.55
C VAL A 116 3.50 10.26 -10.69
N GLY A 117 3.43 11.30 -11.52
CA GLY A 117 4.34 11.53 -12.64
C GLY A 117 4.12 10.57 -13.80
N LEU A 118 2.88 10.21 -14.09
CA LEU A 118 2.45 9.52 -15.30
C LEU A 118 1.59 10.46 -16.15
N GLU A 119 1.86 10.50 -17.47
CA GLU A 119 1.11 11.34 -18.40
C GLU A 119 -0.27 10.68 -18.70
N PRO A 120 -1.42 11.35 -18.38
CA PRO A 120 -2.75 10.76 -18.55
C PRO A 120 -3.09 10.39 -19.99
N ASP A 121 -2.64 11.21 -20.95
CA ASP A 121 -2.95 11.03 -22.37
C ASP A 121 -1.94 10.18 -23.13
N SER A 122 -0.97 9.61 -22.40
CA SER A 122 0.03 8.71 -22.96
C SER A 122 -0.64 7.47 -23.58
N LYS A 123 -0.27 7.17 -24.82
CA LYS A 123 -0.73 5.96 -25.55
C LYS A 123 0.10 4.72 -25.23
N LYS A 124 1.09 4.85 -24.31
CA LYS A 124 1.93 3.73 -23.92
C LYS A 124 1.09 2.71 -23.12
N VAL A 125 1.07 1.47 -23.58
CA VAL A 125 0.34 0.38 -22.91
C VAL A 125 1.16 -0.22 -21.75
N TYR A 126 0.50 -0.77 -20.74
CA TYR A 126 1.10 -1.26 -19.48
C TYR A 126 2.21 -2.29 -19.69
N ARG A 127 2.08 -3.21 -20.68
CA ARG A 127 3.15 -4.18 -20.97
C ARG A 127 4.50 -3.53 -21.34
N LYS A 128 4.49 -2.28 -21.83
CA LYS A 128 5.68 -1.51 -22.18
C LYS A 128 6.18 -0.61 -21.05
N PHE A 129 5.55 -0.65 -19.87
CA PHE A 129 5.98 0.16 -18.74
C PHE A 129 7.29 -0.35 -18.15
N SER A 130 8.15 0.59 -17.75
CA SER A 130 9.26 0.28 -16.85
C SER A 130 8.75 -0.15 -15.48
N LEU A 131 9.59 -0.77 -14.68
CA LEU A 131 9.22 -1.18 -13.32
C LEU A 131 8.76 0.03 -12.48
N GLY A 132 9.47 1.16 -12.57
CA GLY A 132 9.07 2.41 -11.91
C GLY A 132 7.73 2.95 -12.39
N MET A 133 7.42 2.88 -13.69
CA MET A 133 6.08 3.27 -14.20
C MET A 133 4.98 2.34 -13.68
N LYS A 134 5.25 1.05 -13.56
CA LYS A 134 4.31 0.07 -12.98
C LYS A 134 4.06 0.39 -11.52
N GLN A 135 5.10 0.72 -10.77
CA GLN A 135 5.00 1.12 -9.37
C GLN A 135 4.20 2.42 -9.20
N LYS A 136 4.45 3.43 -10.04
CA LYS A 136 3.67 4.68 -10.06
C LYS A 136 2.18 4.43 -10.32
N LEU A 137 1.86 3.53 -11.25
CA LEU A 137 0.46 3.19 -11.53
C LEU A 137 -0.20 2.45 -10.36
N ALA A 138 0.53 1.57 -9.67
CA ALA A 138 0.07 0.90 -8.46
C ALA A 138 -0.26 1.90 -7.33
N ILE A 139 0.61 2.89 -7.14
CA ILE A 139 0.36 3.98 -6.19
C ILE A 139 -0.87 4.79 -6.62
N ALA A 140 -0.98 5.17 -7.90
CA ALA A 140 -2.15 5.90 -8.40
C ALA A 140 -3.46 5.15 -8.12
N GLN A 141 -3.49 3.84 -8.34
CA GLN A 141 -4.64 2.97 -8.06
C GLN A 141 -5.02 2.99 -6.57
N ALA A 142 -4.03 2.92 -5.67
CA ALA A 142 -4.30 2.94 -4.23
C ALA A 142 -4.89 4.27 -3.75
N PHE A 143 -4.54 5.39 -4.40
CA PHE A 143 -4.97 6.74 -4.01
C PHE A 143 -6.19 7.28 -4.76
N MET A 144 -6.57 6.68 -5.90
CA MET A 144 -7.58 7.28 -6.79
C MET A 144 -8.95 7.47 -6.16
N GLU A 145 -9.36 6.57 -5.25
CA GLU A 145 -10.65 6.63 -4.55
C GLU A 145 -10.58 7.38 -3.21
N GLU A 146 -9.47 7.99 -2.90
CA GLU A 146 -9.23 8.80 -1.69
C GLU A 146 -9.55 8.06 -0.37
N PRO A 147 -8.99 6.86 -0.16
CA PRO A 147 -9.34 6.02 0.97
C PRO A 147 -8.90 6.60 2.32
N LYS A 148 -9.57 6.18 3.40
CA LYS A 148 -9.19 6.55 4.78
C LYS A 148 -8.01 5.74 5.31
N VAL A 149 -7.68 4.63 4.67
CA VAL A 149 -6.55 3.78 5.05
C VAL A 149 -5.73 3.47 3.80
N LEU A 150 -4.42 3.61 3.90
CA LEU A 150 -3.46 3.27 2.85
C LEU A 150 -2.46 2.27 3.43
N LEU A 151 -2.37 1.11 2.81
CA LEU A 151 -1.45 0.03 3.18
C LEU A 151 -0.51 -0.24 2.00
N LEU A 152 0.73 0.25 2.10
CA LEU A 152 1.65 0.33 0.99
C LEU A 152 2.87 -0.56 1.26
N ASP A 153 2.97 -1.66 0.51
CA ASP A 153 4.10 -2.58 0.62
C ASP A 153 5.22 -2.15 -0.32
N GLU A 154 6.32 -1.71 0.27
CA GLU A 154 7.53 -1.24 -0.42
C GLU A 154 7.26 -0.28 -1.61
N PRO A 155 6.42 0.76 -1.43
CA PRO A 155 5.92 1.57 -2.55
C PRO A 155 7.00 2.36 -3.28
N MET A 156 8.17 2.54 -2.67
CA MET A 156 9.28 3.30 -3.23
C MET A 156 10.28 2.44 -4.01
N ASN A 157 10.10 1.11 -4.01
CA ASN A 157 10.98 0.22 -4.76
C ASN A 157 10.88 0.51 -6.25
N ALA A 158 12.04 0.43 -6.94
CA ALA A 158 12.17 0.68 -8.38
C ALA A 158 11.87 2.12 -8.85
N LEU A 159 11.70 3.07 -7.94
CA LEU A 159 11.62 4.50 -8.25
C LEU A 159 13.01 5.14 -8.25
N ASP A 160 13.22 6.09 -9.14
CA ASP A 160 14.38 6.99 -9.08
C ASP A 160 14.28 7.96 -7.90
N GLU A 161 15.40 8.57 -7.54
CA GLU A 161 15.51 9.43 -6.36
C GLU A 161 14.51 10.61 -6.40
N GLN A 162 14.32 11.24 -7.56
CA GLN A 162 13.38 12.34 -7.71
C GLN A 162 11.95 11.85 -7.47
N SER A 163 11.56 10.73 -8.08
CA SER A 163 10.24 10.12 -7.88
C SER A 163 9.99 9.73 -6.42
N VAL A 164 11.01 9.25 -5.70
CA VAL A 164 10.90 8.96 -4.26
C VAL A 164 10.59 10.24 -3.47
N GLN A 165 11.26 11.36 -3.77
CA GLN A 165 10.98 12.64 -3.11
C GLN A 165 9.55 13.13 -3.40
N ASP A 166 9.12 13.06 -4.66
CA ASP A 166 7.78 13.48 -5.07
C ASP A 166 6.70 12.64 -4.36
N MET A 167 6.89 11.31 -4.26
CA MET A 167 5.97 10.42 -3.54
C MET A 167 5.93 10.75 -2.04
N ARG A 168 7.07 11.04 -1.41
CA ARG A 168 7.11 11.45 0.01
C ARG A 168 6.34 12.73 0.26
N ILE A 169 6.44 13.71 -0.64
CA ILE A 169 5.65 14.96 -0.55
C ILE A 169 4.17 14.63 -0.70
N MET A 170 3.78 13.89 -1.74
CA MET A 170 2.40 13.49 -2.00
C MET A 170 1.79 12.75 -0.79
N PHE A 171 2.51 11.81 -0.17
CA PHE A 171 2.01 11.05 0.99
C PHE A 171 1.79 11.95 2.21
N ARG A 172 2.71 12.87 2.49
CA ARG A 172 2.56 13.85 3.59
C ARG A 172 1.38 14.78 3.35
N GLU A 173 1.26 15.32 2.13
CA GLU A 173 0.13 16.19 1.78
C GLU A 173 -1.20 15.47 1.89
N TYR A 174 -1.26 14.21 1.46
CA TYR A 174 -2.48 13.41 1.56
C TYR A 174 -2.96 13.28 2.99
N VAL A 175 -2.10 12.86 3.92
CA VAL A 175 -2.43 12.68 5.34
C VAL A 175 -2.74 14.01 6.02
N ASN A 176 -2.08 15.11 5.63
CA ASN A 176 -2.34 16.45 6.17
C ASN A 176 -3.71 17.01 5.71
N LYS A 177 -4.09 16.75 4.46
CA LYS A 177 -5.38 17.20 3.91
C LYS A 177 -6.56 16.33 4.35
N LYS A 178 -6.31 15.06 4.62
CA LYS A 178 -7.33 14.06 4.99
C LYS A 178 -6.88 13.29 6.23
N PRO A 179 -7.77 13.05 7.20
CA PRO A 179 -7.44 12.29 8.39
C PRO A 179 -7.33 10.78 8.07
N ALA A 180 -6.39 10.42 7.20
CA ALA A 180 -6.12 9.03 6.80
C ALA A 180 -5.09 8.37 7.72
N ILE A 181 -5.11 7.03 7.77
CA ILE A 181 -4.04 6.20 8.33
C ILE A 181 -3.21 5.69 7.15
N MET A 182 -1.91 5.91 7.17
CA MET A 182 -1.01 5.38 6.14
C MET A 182 0.04 4.49 6.78
N VAL A 183 0.16 3.26 6.30
CA VAL A 183 1.19 2.30 6.72
C VAL A 183 2.06 1.97 5.52
N ILE A 184 3.36 2.17 5.67
CA ILE A 184 4.34 1.97 4.60
C ILE A 184 5.37 0.96 5.10
N THR A 185 5.60 -0.11 4.34
CA THR A 185 6.73 -1.00 4.64
C THR A 185 7.99 -0.51 3.95
N CYS A 186 9.12 -0.70 4.61
CA CYS A 186 10.43 -0.45 4.04
C CYS A 186 11.44 -1.50 4.50
N LEU A 187 12.46 -1.71 3.67
CA LEU A 187 13.57 -2.58 3.99
C LEU A 187 14.54 -1.87 4.95
N LEU A 188 15.02 -2.61 5.93
CA LEU A 188 16.23 -2.24 6.66
C LEU A 188 17.42 -2.55 5.76
N TYR A 189 17.95 -1.57 5.08
CA TYR A 189 19.31 -1.66 4.55
C TYR A 189 20.24 -1.43 5.74
N THR A 190 20.78 -2.51 6.30
CA THR A 190 22.01 -2.41 7.09
C THR A 190 23.10 -2.08 6.08
N SER A 191 23.54 -0.82 6.02
CA SER A 191 24.81 -0.49 5.38
C SER A 191 25.87 -1.42 6.01
N PRO A 192 26.72 -2.07 5.21
CA PRO A 192 27.83 -2.86 5.77
C PRO A 192 28.63 -1.96 6.72
N SER A 193 28.82 -2.44 7.94
CA SER A 193 29.66 -1.71 8.91
C SER A 193 31.06 -1.55 8.28
N PRO A 194 31.71 -0.38 8.45
CA PRO A 194 33.07 -0.16 7.97
C PRO A 194 34.10 -1.15 8.53
N ARG A 195 33.71 -2.11 9.36
CA ARG A 195 34.56 -3.14 9.97
C ARG A 195 34.61 -4.47 9.23
N ASP A 196 33.85 -4.65 8.14
CA ASP A 196 33.81 -5.91 7.38
C ASP A 196 34.75 -5.92 6.16
N THR A 197 35.64 -4.94 6.05
CA THR A 197 36.76 -4.94 5.09
C THR A 197 38.05 -5.26 5.81
N ARG A 198 38.31 -6.56 6.08
CA ARG A 198 39.63 -7.14 6.30
C ARG A 198 39.69 -8.51 5.67
#